data_c5bb066f8573deaf31d764bdc0a3225c
#
_entry.id   c5bb066f8573deaf31d764bdc0a3225c
#
_cell.length_a   1.000
_cell.length_b   1.000
_cell.length_c   1.000
_cell.angle_alpha   90.00
_cell.angle_beta   90.00
_cell.angle_gamma   90.00
#
_symmetry.space_group_name_H-M   'P 1'
#
loop_
_entity.id
_entity.type
_entity.pdbx_description
1 polymer ?
#
loop_
_entity_poly.entity_id
_entity_poly.type
_entity_poly.pdbx_seq_one_letter_code
_entity_poly.pdbx_strand_id
1 'polypeptide(L)'
;LNKDGEVAEYYEYRDTAMSKLSPFRPEWIKELRIVDDNDPNNPDVAYNNGHLMHQMTTFVGPVNFYWEVNGKKYCREMDTGDSNFITPFWKHSFTSRDRSKEAYIVAVTFSGDVGRARNELYALGEESIQKFCFDNADFNNAVSQVIKQVMEDQLLSPCKLQEIFQENQLSVNVDDLLNQSKDKDKESLDAFCKIFDLPLDIFNLPINNAEDEVIVKNHEPQESYFYNIQNKDYKLNKLAKNPRMPECLGFNMQVCSEDKSKSSELNSALH
;
A
#
# COMPACT_ATOMS: atom_id res chain seq x y z
N LEU A 1 22.13 -12.37 -13.93
CA LEU A 1 23.21 -13.36 -13.85
C LEU A 1 22.98 -14.26 -12.65
N ASN A 2 23.38 -15.53 -12.73
CA ASN A 2 23.42 -16.43 -11.57
C ASN A 2 24.65 -16.10 -10.69
N LYS A 3 24.83 -16.84 -9.57
CA LYS A 3 25.98 -16.69 -8.67
C LYS A 3 27.35 -16.90 -9.36
N ASP A 4 27.36 -17.64 -10.47
CA ASP A 4 28.57 -17.95 -11.25
C ASP A 4 28.84 -16.89 -12.35
N GLY A 5 27.99 -15.85 -12.44
CA GLY A 5 28.08 -14.76 -13.42
C GLY A 5 27.54 -15.10 -14.80
N GLU A 6 26.83 -16.22 -14.96
CA GLU A 6 26.24 -16.65 -16.22
C GLU A 6 24.81 -16.09 -16.38
N VAL A 7 24.40 -15.89 -17.64
CA VAL A 7 23.02 -15.54 -17.95
C VAL A 7 22.15 -16.77 -17.72
N ALA A 8 21.20 -16.65 -16.81
CA ALA A 8 20.24 -17.70 -16.51
C ALA A 8 18.82 -17.11 -16.44
N GLU A 9 17.88 -17.92 -16.89
CA GLU A 9 16.46 -17.57 -16.80
C GLU A 9 16.05 -17.35 -15.34
N TYR A 10 15.19 -16.37 -15.13
CA TYR A 10 14.71 -16.00 -13.79
C TYR A 10 13.20 -16.13 -13.68
N TYR A 11 12.47 -15.56 -14.64
CA TYR A 11 11.01 -15.56 -14.73
C TYR A 11 10.53 -15.93 -16.14
N GLU A 12 9.37 -16.57 -16.20
CA GLU A 12 8.55 -16.61 -17.40
C GLU A 12 7.32 -15.72 -17.18
N TYR A 13 7.21 -14.64 -17.94
CA TYR A 13 6.07 -13.74 -17.88
C TYR A 13 5.00 -14.12 -18.90
N ARG A 14 3.73 -14.07 -18.47
CA ARG A 14 2.59 -14.15 -19.38
C ARG A 14 1.66 -12.99 -19.10
N ASP A 15 1.54 -12.11 -20.09
CA ASP A 15 0.54 -11.05 -20.05
C ASP A 15 -0.85 -11.66 -20.06
N THR A 16 -1.73 -11.13 -19.23
CA THR A 16 -3.14 -11.51 -19.23
C THR A 16 -3.96 -10.48 -20.01
N ALA A 17 -5.25 -10.77 -20.21
CA ALA A 17 -6.14 -9.83 -20.88
C ALA A 17 -6.21 -8.50 -20.11
N MET A 18 -5.96 -7.40 -20.81
CA MET A 18 -6.01 -6.06 -20.26
C MET A 18 -7.05 -5.21 -21.01
N SER A 19 -7.74 -4.36 -20.27
CA SER A 19 -8.59 -3.32 -20.84
C SER A 19 -7.81 -2.00 -20.92
N LYS A 20 -8.02 -1.26 -22.02
CA LYS A 20 -7.46 0.11 -22.13
C LYS A 20 -8.08 1.09 -21.13
N LEU A 21 -9.23 0.74 -20.56
CA LEU A 21 -9.96 1.57 -19.60
C LEU A 21 -9.68 1.16 -18.14
N SER A 22 -9.10 -0.02 -17.92
CA SER A 22 -8.77 -0.50 -16.58
C SER A 22 -7.40 -0.01 -16.15
N PRO A 23 -7.27 0.53 -14.93
CA PRO A 23 -5.97 0.88 -14.35
C PRO A 23 -5.19 -0.35 -13.86
N PHE A 24 -5.79 -1.54 -13.91
CA PHE A 24 -5.18 -2.77 -13.42
C PHE A 24 -4.42 -3.49 -14.54
N ARG A 25 -3.23 -3.96 -14.20
CA ARG A 25 -2.39 -4.78 -15.06
C ARG A 25 -2.09 -6.11 -14.38
N PRO A 26 -2.89 -7.16 -14.64
CA PRO A 26 -2.61 -8.49 -14.12
C PRO A 26 -1.55 -9.19 -14.97
N GLU A 27 -0.65 -9.91 -14.30
CA GLU A 27 0.41 -10.70 -14.90
C GLU A 27 0.49 -12.06 -14.20
N TRP A 28 0.72 -13.11 -14.97
CA TRP A 28 1.08 -14.42 -14.46
C TRP A 28 2.59 -14.59 -14.64
N ILE A 29 3.30 -14.92 -13.57
CA ILE A 29 4.77 -14.97 -13.55
C ILE A 29 5.16 -16.30 -12.93
N LYS A 30 5.86 -17.15 -13.71
CA LYS A 30 6.43 -18.40 -13.24
C LYS A 30 7.84 -18.18 -12.74
N GLU A 31 8.13 -18.74 -11.56
CA GLU A 31 9.45 -18.68 -10.93
C GLU A 31 10.36 -19.77 -11.51
N LEU A 32 11.28 -19.40 -12.37
CA LEU A 32 12.25 -20.34 -12.97
C LEU A 32 13.51 -20.45 -12.11
N ARG A 33 13.88 -19.39 -11.39
CA ARG A 33 14.99 -19.41 -10.44
C ARG A 33 14.62 -20.23 -9.22
N ILE A 34 15.52 -21.16 -8.86
CA ILE A 34 15.37 -21.98 -7.65
C ILE A 34 16.37 -21.50 -6.61
N VAL A 35 15.85 -21.13 -5.43
CA VAL A 35 16.63 -20.82 -4.23
C VAL A 35 15.94 -21.53 -3.07
N ASP A 36 16.60 -22.54 -2.53
CA ASP A 36 16.06 -23.46 -1.53
C ASP A 36 16.26 -22.99 -0.08
N ASP A 37 17.02 -21.93 0.11
CA ASP A 37 17.15 -21.24 1.40
C ASP A 37 16.29 -19.98 1.45
N ASN A 38 16.19 -19.37 2.65
CA ASN A 38 15.48 -18.13 2.89
C ASN A 38 16.42 -16.96 3.23
N ASP A 39 17.69 -17.04 2.80
CA ASP A 39 18.64 -15.93 3.00
C ASP A 39 18.33 -14.79 2.01
N PRO A 40 17.91 -13.60 2.50
CA PRO A 40 17.64 -12.47 1.63
C PRO A 40 18.90 -11.89 0.96
N ASN A 41 20.09 -12.34 1.34
CA ASN A 41 21.36 -11.95 0.73
C ASN A 41 21.93 -13.03 -0.21
N ASN A 42 21.19 -14.10 -0.46
CA ASN A 42 21.63 -15.14 -1.38
C ASN A 42 21.98 -14.52 -2.74
N PRO A 43 23.18 -14.79 -3.29
CA PRO A 43 23.66 -14.17 -4.55
C PRO A 43 22.85 -14.57 -5.79
N ASP A 44 22.07 -15.64 -5.71
CA ASP A 44 21.16 -16.06 -6.78
C ASP A 44 19.84 -15.28 -6.79
N VAL A 45 19.59 -14.45 -5.78
CA VAL A 45 18.40 -13.57 -5.71
C VAL A 45 18.67 -12.23 -6.39
N ALA A 46 17.96 -11.97 -7.48
CA ALA A 46 18.06 -10.73 -8.23
C ALA A 46 16.88 -9.80 -7.89
N TYR A 47 17.14 -8.78 -7.09
CA TYR A 47 16.16 -7.75 -6.79
C TYR A 47 15.90 -6.84 -7.99
N ASN A 48 14.64 -6.49 -8.25
CA ASN A 48 14.30 -5.42 -9.17
C ASN A 48 14.58 -4.04 -8.52
N ASN A 49 14.35 -2.97 -9.28
CA ASN A 49 14.49 -1.60 -8.77
C ASN A 49 13.19 -1.03 -8.16
N GLY A 50 12.18 -1.88 -7.94
CA GLY A 50 10.84 -1.43 -7.65
C GLY A 50 10.14 -0.86 -8.90
N HIS A 51 8.89 -0.53 -8.76
CA HIS A 51 8.07 0.07 -9.83
C HIS A 51 7.22 1.22 -9.29
N LEU A 52 6.68 2.04 -10.19
CA LEU A 52 5.87 3.23 -9.85
C LEU A 52 4.45 2.89 -9.37
N MET A 53 4.08 1.61 -9.40
CA MET A 53 2.72 1.14 -9.16
C MET A 53 2.65 0.37 -7.85
N HIS A 54 1.49 0.37 -7.23
CA HIS A 54 1.19 -0.62 -6.19
C HIS A 54 1.06 -2.00 -6.83
N GLN A 55 1.38 -3.03 -6.07
CA GLN A 55 1.22 -4.40 -6.51
C GLN A 55 0.55 -5.22 -5.41
N MET A 56 -0.47 -5.96 -5.80
CA MET A 56 -1.02 -7.04 -5.00
C MET A 56 -0.67 -8.36 -5.67
N THR A 57 -0.15 -9.31 -4.89
CA THR A 57 0.29 -10.60 -5.42
C THR A 57 -0.38 -11.73 -4.66
N THR A 58 -0.81 -12.74 -5.40
CA THR A 58 -1.23 -14.03 -4.85
C THR A 58 -0.23 -15.10 -5.27
N PHE A 59 0.08 -16.02 -4.36
CA PHE A 59 1.09 -17.05 -4.55
C PHE A 59 0.47 -18.41 -4.86
N VAL A 60 1.14 -19.17 -5.70
CA VAL A 60 0.79 -20.56 -6.01
C VAL A 60 2.06 -21.40 -6.00
N GLY A 61 2.09 -22.42 -5.16
CA GLY A 61 3.26 -23.25 -4.92
C GLY A 61 4.27 -22.63 -3.96
N PRO A 62 5.42 -23.27 -3.79
CA PRO A 62 6.44 -22.86 -2.83
C PRO A 62 7.30 -21.72 -3.38
N VAL A 63 6.96 -20.48 -3.04
CA VAL A 63 7.66 -19.28 -3.48
C VAL A 63 8.37 -18.63 -2.30
N ASN A 64 9.63 -18.23 -2.48
CA ASN A 64 10.29 -17.27 -1.60
C ASN A 64 10.03 -15.86 -2.12
N PHE A 65 9.50 -15.02 -1.27
CA PHE A 65 9.31 -13.60 -1.52
C PHE A 65 10.37 -12.78 -0.79
N TYR A 66 11.08 -11.96 -1.52
CA TYR A 66 12.16 -11.10 -1.01
C TYR A 66 11.82 -9.64 -1.22
N TRP A 67 12.19 -8.79 -0.25
CA TRP A 67 12.05 -7.33 -0.42
C TRP A 67 13.11 -6.58 0.38
N GLU A 68 13.33 -5.32 0.00
CA GLU A 68 14.26 -4.41 0.67
C GLU A 68 13.53 -3.10 0.99
N VAL A 69 13.52 -2.73 2.26
CA VAL A 69 12.99 -1.45 2.75
C VAL A 69 14.05 -0.79 3.61
N ASN A 70 14.37 0.49 3.32
CA ASN A 70 15.36 1.26 4.05
C ASN A 70 16.73 0.58 4.18
N GLY A 71 17.16 -0.12 3.13
CA GLY A 71 18.44 -0.85 3.10
C GLY A 71 18.46 -2.17 3.86
N LYS A 72 17.35 -2.55 4.50
CA LYS A 72 17.21 -3.83 5.18
C LYS A 72 16.45 -4.81 4.27
N LYS A 73 17.05 -5.97 4.08
CA LYS A 73 16.49 -7.06 3.26
C LYS A 73 15.73 -8.05 4.13
N TYR A 74 14.69 -8.61 3.55
CA TYR A 74 13.79 -9.58 4.16
C TYR A 74 13.50 -10.71 3.20
N CYS A 75 13.18 -11.88 3.75
CA CYS A 75 12.63 -13.01 3.01
C CYS A 75 11.44 -13.60 3.77
N ARG A 76 10.42 -14.02 3.01
CA ARG A 76 9.29 -14.77 3.54
C ARG A 76 8.99 -15.95 2.62
N GLU A 77 8.85 -17.12 3.23
CA GLU A 77 8.35 -18.30 2.54
C GLU A 77 6.84 -18.16 2.36
N MET A 78 6.39 -18.30 1.11
CA MET A 78 4.99 -18.14 0.71
C MET A 78 4.50 -19.45 0.09
N ASP A 79 3.27 -19.82 0.39
CA ASP A 79 2.60 -20.99 -0.14
C ASP A 79 1.31 -20.63 -0.89
N THR A 80 0.67 -21.62 -1.49
CA THR A 80 -0.57 -21.40 -2.25
C THR A 80 -1.66 -20.73 -1.42
N GLY A 81 -2.16 -19.60 -1.90
CA GLY A 81 -3.18 -18.78 -1.26
C GLY A 81 -2.65 -17.63 -0.43
N ASP A 82 -1.36 -17.63 -0.08
CA ASP A 82 -0.71 -16.48 0.54
C ASP A 82 -0.73 -15.27 -0.40
N SER A 83 -0.52 -14.10 0.15
CA SER A 83 -0.54 -12.86 -0.61
C SER A 83 0.40 -11.81 -0.02
N ASN A 84 0.78 -10.85 -0.86
CA ASN A 84 1.44 -9.63 -0.42
C ASN A 84 0.78 -8.39 -1.03
N PHE A 85 1.08 -7.25 -0.44
CA PHE A 85 0.83 -5.92 -0.98
C PHE A 85 2.13 -5.12 -0.91
N ILE A 86 2.57 -4.57 -2.05
CA ILE A 86 3.81 -3.81 -2.18
C ILE A 86 3.45 -2.39 -2.61
N THR A 87 3.92 -1.39 -1.87
CA THR A 87 3.81 0.02 -2.27
C THR A 87 4.88 0.38 -3.30
N PRO A 88 4.78 1.53 -4.01
CA PRO A 88 5.74 1.89 -5.05
C PRO A 88 7.19 2.00 -4.55
N PHE A 89 8.13 1.75 -5.48
CA PHE A 89 9.58 1.95 -5.37
C PHE A 89 10.37 0.97 -4.51
N TRP A 90 9.73 0.02 -3.83
CA TRP A 90 10.48 -0.95 -3.03
C TRP A 90 11.01 -2.09 -3.91
N LYS A 91 12.28 -2.38 -3.72
CA LYS A 91 12.95 -3.49 -4.41
C LYS A 91 12.40 -4.81 -3.90
N HIS A 92 12.10 -5.71 -4.81
CA HIS A 92 11.60 -7.04 -4.46
C HIS A 92 11.98 -8.09 -5.50
N SER A 93 11.80 -9.35 -5.12
CA SER A 93 12.09 -10.50 -5.97
C SER A 93 11.29 -11.72 -5.50
N PHE A 94 11.15 -12.69 -6.40
CA PHE A 94 10.50 -13.96 -6.12
C PHE A 94 11.36 -15.09 -6.68
N THR A 95 11.40 -16.25 -6.01
CA THR A 95 12.05 -17.46 -6.50
C THR A 95 11.24 -18.68 -6.08
N SER A 96 11.38 -19.79 -6.81
CA SER A 96 10.87 -21.06 -6.34
C SER A 96 11.77 -21.65 -5.24
N ARG A 97 11.17 -22.28 -4.22
CA ARG A 97 11.91 -23.05 -3.20
C ARG A 97 12.12 -24.52 -3.56
N ASP A 98 11.33 -25.04 -4.48
CA ASP A 98 11.26 -26.49 -4.72
C ASP A 98 11.25 -26.78 -6.22
N ARG A 99 12.32 -27.38 -6.71
CA ARG A 99 12.48 -27.75 -8.12
C ARG A 99 11.45 -28.79 -8.61
N SER A 100 10.87 -29.57 -7.71
CA SER A 100 9.90 -30.61 -8.03
C SER A 100 8.47 -30.13 -8.18
N LYS A 101 8.21 -28.88 -7.79
CA LYS A 101 6.88 -28.29 -7.81
C LYS A 101 6.85 -27.03 -8.67
N GLU A 102 5.70 -26.78 -9.28
CA GLU A 102 5.50 -25.50 -9.94
C GLU A 102 5.27 -24.39 -8.90
N ALA A 103 5.92 -23.27 -9.15
CA ALA A 103 5.81 -22.07 -8.36
C ALA A 103 5.57 -20.88 -9.28
N TYR A 104 4.49 -20.12 -9.04
CA TYR A 104 4.20 -18.91 -9.78
C TYR A 104 3.41 -17.92 -8.93
N ILE A 105 3.36 -16.71 -9.39
CA ILE A 105 2.56 -15.64 -8.78
C ILE A 105 1.57 -15.10 -9.80
N VAL A 106 0.44 -14.63 -9.30
CA VAL A 106 -0.45 -13.76 -10.04
C VAL A 106 -0.32 -12.37 -9.42
N ALA A 107 0.34 -11.48 -10.14
CA ALA A 107 0.56 -10.11 -9.72
C ALA A 107 -0.43 -9.19 -10.42
N VAL A 108 -1.06 -8.31 -9.65
CA VAL A 108 -1.90 -7.24 -10.18
C VAL A 108 -1.26 -5.93 -9.80
N THR A 109 -0.72 -5.23 -10.80
CA THR A 109 -0.21 -3.89 -10.61
C THR A 109 -1.30 -2.87 -10.91
N PHE A 110 -1.36 -1.84 -10.09
CA PHE A 110 -2.31 -0.73 -10.27
C PHE A 110 -1.69 0.53 -9.70
N SER A 111 -2.08 1.65 -10.24
CA SER A 111 -1.54 2.91 -9.77
C SER A 111 -2.67 3.85 -9.44
N GLY A 112 -2.46 4.63 -8.35
CA GLY A 112 -2.78 6.02 -8.47
C GLY A 112 -1.85 6.68 -9.49
N ASP A 113 -2.10 7.92 -9.85
CA ASP A 113 -1.32 8.73 -10.81
C ASP A 113 0.09 9.11 -10.28
N VAL A 114 0.88 8.11 -9.80
CA VAL A 114 2.21 8.39 -9.22
C VAL A 114 3.12 9.07 -10.24
N GLY A 115 3.03 8.67 -11.52
CA GLY A 115 3.79 9.31 -12.59
C GLY A 115 3.41 10.77 -12.78
N ARG A 116 2.12 11.09 -12.72
CA ARG A 116 1.61 12.45 -12.81
C ARG A 116 1.99 13.25 -11.57
N ALA A 117 1.75 12.74 -10.38
CA ALA A 117 2.12 13.37 -9.12
C ALA A 117 3.63 13.66 -9.07
N ARG A 118 4.48 12.72 -9.48
CA ARG A 118 5.92 12.95 -9.62
C ARG A 118 6.26 14.11 -10.54
N ASN A 119 5.62 14.20 -11.71
CA ASN A 119 5.88 15.28 -12.66
C ASN A 119 5.43 16.63 -12.11
N GLU A 120 4.31 16.68 -11.42
CA GLU A 120 3.80 17.89 -10.76
C GLU A 120 4.75 18.32 -9.64
N LEU A 121 5.18 17.41 -8.76
CA LEU A 121 6.16 17.71 -7.72
C LEU A 121 7.51 18.16 -8.30
N TYR A 122 7.99 17.50 -9.35
CA TYR A 122 9.23 17.86 -10.01
C TYR A 122 9.18 19.27 -10.59
N ALA A 123 8.03 19.70 -11.12
CA ALA A 123 7.84 21.06 -11.65
C ALA A 123 7.88 22.14 -10.55
N LEU A 124 7.64 21.79 -9.29
CA LEU A 124 7.73 22.73 -8.17
C LEU A 124 9.19 23.09 -7.79
N GLY A 125 10.14 22.20 -8.09
CA GLY A 125 11.53 22.31 -7.65
C GLY A 125 11.77 21.82 -6.22
N GLU A 126 13.04 21.57 -5.90
CA GLU A 126 13.46 20.89 -4.67
C GLU A 126 13.02 21.60 -3.39
N GLU A 127 13.20 22.92 -3.33
CA GLU A 127 12.84 23.70 -2.13
C GLU A 127 11.32 23.68 -1.85
N SER A 128 10.51 23.71 -2.92
CA SER A 128 9.06 23.67 -2.77
C SER A 128 8.56 22.26 -2.40
N ILE A 129 9.20 21.21 -2.92
CA ILE A 129 8.86 19.83 -2.57
C ILE A 129 9.05 19.58 -1.08
N GLN A 130 10.12 20.10 -0.47
CA GLN A 130 10.40 19.92 0.96
C GLN A 130 9.29 20.49 1.86
N LYS A 131 8.55 21.49 1.40
CA LYS A 131 7.39 22.02 2.13
C LYS A 131 6.21 21.04 2.22
N PHE A 132 6.13 20.09 1.29
CA PHE A 132 5.10 19.04 1.27
C PHE A 132 5.58 17.70 1.81
N CYS A 133 6.87 17.55 2.11
CA CYS A 133 7.45 16.35 2.68
C CYS A 133 7.52 16.48 4.20
N PHE A 134 6.48 16.02 4.89
CA PHE A 134 6.47 15.97 6.35
C PHE A 134 7.19 14.71 6.84
N ASP A 135 7.92 14.84 7.94
CA ASP A 135 8.35 13.66 8.70
C ASP A 135 7.15 13.09 9.45
N ASN A 136 6.55 12.08 8.87
CA ASN A 136 5.34 11.44 9.41
C ASN A 136 5.66 10.42 10.54
N ALA A 137 6.93 10.27 10.93
CA ALA A 137 7.30 9.41 12.05
C ALA A 137 6.74 9.96 13.38
N ASP A 138 6.52 11.27 13.46
CA ASP A 138 5.88 11.95 14.57
C ASP A 138 4.59 12.63 14.09
N PHE A 139 3.45 12.03 14.45
CA PHE A 139 2.12 12.53 14.10
C PHE A 139 1.90 13.97 14.57
N ASN A 140 2.27 14.29 15.81
CA ASN A 140 2.05 15.63 16.39
C ASN A 140 2.89 16.69 15.68
N ASN A 141 4.11 16.35 15.29
CA ASN A 141 4.95 17.20 14.48
C ASN A 141 4.33 17.43 13.10
N ALA A 142 3.92 16.37 12.42
CA ALA A 142 3.32 16.44 11.09
C ALA A 142 2.04 17.28 11.09
N VAL A 143 1.14 17.09 12.06
CA VAL A 143 -0.07 17.92 12.22
C VAL A 143 0.27 19.38 12.45
N SER A 144 1.25 19.68 13.31
CA SER A 144 1.71 21.06 13.54
C SER A 144 2.26 21.72 12.28
N GLN A 145 2.91 20.96 11.40
CA GLN A 145 3.41 21.46 10.11
C GLN A 145 2.27 21.76 9.14
N VAL A 146 1.24 20.90 9.06
CA VAL A 146 0.03 21.17 8.26
C VAL A 146 -0.65 22.46 8.73
N ILE A 147 -0.82 22.63 10.06
CA ILE A 147 -1.41 23.85 10.64
C ILE A 147 -0.60 25.09 10.26
N LYS A 148 0.75 25.02 10.36
CA LYS A 148 1.62 26.13 9.95
C LYS A 148 1.46 26.44 8.46
N GLN A 149 1.41 25.42 7.62
CA GLN A 149 1.23 25.62 6.17
C GLN A 149 -0.10 26.33 5.87
N VAL A 150 -1.21 25.88 6.48
CA VAL A 150 -2.52 26.56 6.32
C VAL A 150 -2.46 28.00 6.79
N MET A 151 -1.79 28.29 7.90
CA MET A 151 -1.63 29.65 8.40
C MET A 151 -0.80 30.52 7.43
N GLU A 152 0.29 29.98 6.88
CA GLU A 152 1.13 30.67 5.87
C GLU A 152 0.31 30.96 4.61
N ASP A 153 -0.45 29.99 4.10
CA ASP A 153 -1.29 30.14 2.92
C ASP A 153 -2.39 31.22 3.12
N GLN A 154 -2.85 31.38 4.35
CA GLN A 154 -3.84 32.37 4.74
C GLN A 154 -3.21 33.69 5.22
N LEU A 155 -1.87 33.81 5.20
CA LEU A 155 -1.11 34.97 5.68
C LEU A 155 -1.42 35.33 7.14
N LEU A 156 -1.60 34.34 7.99
CA LEU A 156 -1.97 34.50 9.41
C LEU A 156 -0.78 34.31 10.34
N SER A 157 -0.62 35.25 11.26
CA SER A 157 0.27 35.06 12.42
C SER A 157 -0.42 34.23 13.52
N PRO A 158 0.36 33.58 14.40
CA PRO A 158 -0.20 32.88 15.57
C PRO A 158 -1.12 33.78 16.43
N CYS A 159 -0.72 35.04 16.64
CA CYS A 159 -1.53 36.00 17.39
C CYS A 159 -2.87 36.26 16.70
N LYS A 160 -2.87 36.43 15.37
CA LYS A 160 -4.13 36.67 14.64
C LYS A 160 -5.04 35.44 14.64
N LEU A 161 -4.47 34.25 14.53
CA LEU A 161 -5.25 33.02 14.64
C LEU A 161 -5.88 32.89 16.04
N GLN A 162 -5.13 33.25 17.10
CA GLN A 162 -5.66 33.22 18.47
C GLN A 162 -6.82 34.22 18.65
N GLU A 163 -6.74 35.43 18.05
CA GLU A 163 -7.83 36.40 18.01
C GLU A 163 -9.07 35.82 17.32
N ILE A 164 -8.89 35.16 16.16
CA ILE A 164 -9.98 34.55 15.40
C ILE A 164 -10.67 33.45 16.24
N PHE A 165 -9.95 32.60 16.95
CA PHE A 165 -10.53 31.64 17.86
C PHE A 165 -11.35 32.29 18.97
N GLN A 166 -10.83 33.36 19.57
CA GLN A 166 -11.53 34.12 20.62
C GLN A 166 -12.81 34.79 20.08
N GLU A 167 -12.74 35.43 18.91
CA GLU A 167 -13.90 36.04 18.24
C GLU A 167 -15.04 35.04 17.98
N ASN A 168 -14.65 33.78 17.67
CA ASN A 168 -15.57 32.65 17.44
C ASN A 168 -15.93 31.88 18.73
N GLN A 169 -15.54 32.37 19.91
CA GLN A 169 -15.79 31.74 21.20
C GLN A 169 -15.23 30.31 21.34
N LEU A 170 -14.12 30.03 20.65
CA LEU A 170 -13.45 28.74 20.69
C LEU A 170 -12.31 28.75 21.72
N SER A 171 -12.32 27.79 22.64
CA SER A 171 -11.31 27.66 23.70
C SER A 171 -10.09 26.87 23.20
N VAL A 172 -9.50 27.29 22.08
CA VAL A 172 -8.30 26.65 21.47
C VAL A 172 -7.09 27.51 21.72
N ASN A 173 -6.00 26.89 22.16
CA ASN A 173 -4.71 27.55 22.33
C ASN A 173 -3.84 27.29 21.09
N VAL A 174 -3.50 28.34 20.36
CA VAL A 174 -2.69 28.26 19.15
C VAL A 174 -1.28 27.74 19.42
N ASP A 175 -0.68 28.11 20.56
CA ASP A 175 0.67 27.60 20.91
C ASP A 175 0.67 26.09 21.09
N ASP A 176 -0.44 25.53 21.61
CA ASP A 176 -0.63 24.09 21.75
C ASP A 176 -0.76 23.40 20.38
N LEU A 177 -1.49 24.01 19.45
CA LEU A 177 -1.58 23.50 18.07
C LEU A 177 -0.25 23.52 17.35
N LEU A 178 0.59 24.52 17.59
CA LEU A 178 1.90 24.67 16.93
C LEU A 178 3.02 23.92 17.64
N ASN A 179 2.81 23.44 18.86
CA ASN A 179 3.80 22.67 19.61
C ASN A 179 3.90 21.25 19.08
N GLN A 180 5.05 20.94 18.48
CA GLN A 180 5.31 19.65 17.82
C GLN A 180 5.28 18.44 18.79
N SER A 181 5.55 18.67 20.06
CA SER A 181 5.64 17.60 21.08
C SER A 181 4.33 17.43 21.88
N LYS A 182 3.31 18.23 21.60
CA LYS A 182 2.04 18.19 22.34
C LYS A 182 0.99 17.40 21.56
N ASP A 183 0.32 16.50 22.25
CA ASP A 183 -0.83 15.78 21.68
C ASP A 183 -1.92 16.75 21.25
N LYS A 184 -2.48 16.51 20.07
CA LYS A 184 -3.55 17.29 19.48
C LYS A 184 -4.89 16.63 19.78
N ASP A 185 -5.72 17.30 20.54
CA ASP A 185 -7.07 16.82 20.76
C ASP A 185 -7.96 17.07 19.53
N LYS A 186 -8.90 16.16 19.32
CA LYS A 186 -9.80 16.21 18.17
C LYS A 186 -10.65 17.48 18.12
N GLU A 187 -11.03 18.01 19.27
CA GLU A 187 -11.90 19.20 19.37
C GLU A 187 -11.15 20.44 18.86
N SER A 188 -9.89 20.60 19.23
CA SER A 188 -9.02 21.69 18.76
C SER A 188 -8.78 21.60 17.25
N LEU A 189 -8.56 20.37 16.70
CA LEU A 189 -8.38 20.17 15.26
C LEU A 189 -9.68 20.45 14.50
N ASP A 190 -10.82 20.01 15.00
CA ASP A 190 -12.15 20.28 14.42
C ASP A 190 -12.45 21.78 14.42
N ALA A 191 -12.15 22.48 15.51
CA ALA A 191 -12.30 23.94 15.60
C ALA A 191 -11.42 24.67 14.57
N PHE A 192 -10.16 24.23 14.41
CA PHE A 192 -9.28 24.76 13.38
C PHE A 192 -9.85 24.55 11.97
N CYS A 193 -10.28 23.34 11.66
CA CYS A 193 -10.86 23.02 10.35
C CYS A 193 -12.11 23.86 10.06
N LYS A 194 -12.97 24.08 11.04
CA LYS A 194 -14.18 24.90 10.88
C LYS A 194 -13.88 26.35 10.56
N ILE A 195 -12.83 26.93 11.15
CA ILE A 195 -12.44 28.32 10.88
C ILE A 195 -12.00 28.51 9.42
N PHE A 196 -11.36 27.52 8.85
CA PHE A 196 -10.78 27.57 7.49
C PHE A 196 -11.61 26.84 6.45
N ASP A 197 -12.79 26.33 6.80
CA ASP A 197 -13.65 25.52 5.93
C ASP A 197 -12.89 24.33 5.30
N LEU A 198 -12.11 23.65 6.13
CA LEU A 198 -11.29 22.51 5.75
C LEU A 198 -11.92 21.20 6.24
N PRO A 199 -11.80 20.11 5.50
CA PRO A 199 -12.21 18.80 5.98
C PRO A 199 -11.23 18.30 7.05
N LEU A 200 -11.74 17.62 8.08
CA LEU A 200 -10.91 17.11 9.19
C LEU A 200 -9.89 16.06 8.73
N ASP A 201 -10.13 15.41 7.57
CA ASP A 201 -9.27 14.39 7.02
C ASP A 201 -7.93 14.93 6.47
N ILE A 202 -7.76 16.28 6.38
CA ILE A 202 -6.44 16.85 6.09
C ILE A 202 -5.38 16.44 7.13
N PHE A 203 -5.80 16.04 8.32
CA PHE A 203 -4.94 15.52 9.38
C PHE A 203 -4.79 14.00 9.37
N ASN A 204 -5.43 13.29 8.45
CA ASN A 204 -5.21 11.86 8.23
C ASN A 204 -3.89 11.64 7.47
N LEU A 205 -2.81 12.06 8.08
CA LEU A 205 -1.48 11.92 7.48
C LEU A 205 -1.08 10.44 7.47
N PRO A 206 -0.58 9.92 6.34
CA PRO A 206 -0.09 8.57 6.29
C PRO A 206 1.11 8.45 7.24
N ILE A 207 0.97 7.61 8.25
CA ILE A 207 2.09 7.27 9.13
C ILE A 207 3.10 6.51 8.29
N ASN A 208 4.33 7.01 8.24
CA ASN A 208 5.41 6.38 7.49
C ASN A 208 5.98 5.23 8.32
N ASN A 209 5.28 4.09 8.30
CA ASN A 209 5.74 2.88 8.93
C ASN A 209 6.36 1.99 7.85
N ALA A 210 7.64 1.64 8.00
CA ALA A 210 8.32 0.74 7.06
C ALA A 210 7.63 -0.63 6.95
N GLU A 211 6.90 -1.04 7.99
CA GLU A 211 6.11 -2.27 8.00
C GLU A 211 4.89 -2.20 7.07
N ASP A 212 4.37 -1.00 6.80
CA ASP A 212 3.22 -0.81 5.91
C ASP A 212 3.61 -0.73 4.42
N GLU A 213 4.89 -0.67 4.10
CA GLU A 213 5.37 -0.59 2.72
C GLU A 213 5.25 -1.92 1.98
N VAL A 214 5.47 -3.01 2.71
CA VAL A 214 5.32 -4.37 2.20
C VAL A 214 4.59 -5.20 3.23
N ILE A 215 3.35 -5.55 2.93
CA ILE A 215 2.50 -6.34 3.80
C ILE A 215 2.42 -7.76 3.27
N VAL A 216 2.66 -8.72 4.14
CA VAL A 216 2.57 -10.16 3.85
C VAL A 216 1.43 -10.77 4.65
N LYS A 217 0.60 -11.54 3.98
CA LYS A 217 -0.51 -12.26 4.61
C LYS A 217 -0.47 -13.73 4.23
N ASN A 218 -0.39 -14.59 5.24
CA ASN A 218 -0.55 -16.02 5.06
C ASN A 218 -2.03 -16.39 4.86
N HIS A 219 -2.27 -17.39 4.06
CA HIS A 219 -3.61 -17.92 3.84
C HIS A 219 -4.08 -18.76 5.04
N GLU A 220 -5.10 -18.28 5.71
CA GLU A 220 -5.74 -18.99 6.82
C GLU A 220 -7.11 -19.51 6.39
N PRO A 221 -7.28 -20.83 6.19
CA PRO A 221 -8.54 -21.41 5.71
C PRO A 221 -9.75 -21.08 6.60
N GLN A 222 -9.54 -20.89 7.91
CA GLN A 222 -10.58 -20.51 8.87
C GLN A 222 -11.08 -19.07 8.69
N GLU A 223 -10.32 -18.19 8.08
CA GLU A 223 -10.74 -16.83 7.72
C GLU A 223 -11.61 -16.78 6.47
N SER A 224 -11.72 -17.89 5.76
CA SER A 224 -12.57 -17.97 4.57
C SER A 224 -14.05 -17.96 4.94
N TYR A 225 -14.84 -17.28 4.13
CA TYR A 225 -16.30 -17.21 4.32
C TYR A 225 -17.03 -17.40 3.00
N PHE A 226 -18.29 -17.79 3.07
CA PHE A 226 -19.14 -17.88 1.88
C PHE A 226 -19.79 -16.53 1.60
N TYR A 227 -19.75 -16.11 0.32
CA TYR A 227 -20.44 -14.90 -0.14
C TYR A 227 -21.94 -14.97 0.13
N ASN A 228 -22.53 -16.12 -0.20
CA ASN A 228 -23.91 -16.42 0.13
C ASN A 228 -23.95 -17.67 1.04
N ILE A 229 -24.35 -17.48 2.29
CA ILE A 229 -24.39 -18.54 3.30
C ILE A 229 -25.42 -19.62 2.93
N GLN A 230 -26.48 -19.26 2.22
CA GLN A 230 -27.55 -20.21 1.84
C GLN A 230 -27.11 -21.11 0.68
N ASN A 231 -26.54 -20.54 -0.36
CA ASN A 231 -26.16 -21.28 -1.57
C ASN A 231 -24.75 -21.85 -1.51
N LYS A 232 -23.85 -21.25 -0.73
CA LYS A 232 -22.45 -21.65 -0.56
C LYS A 232 -21.69 -21.81 -1.89
N ASP A 233 -22.03 -20.99 -2.87
CA ASP A 233 -21.54 -21.07 -4.25
C ASP A 233 -20.14 -20.45 -4.42
N TYR A 234 -19.79 -19.45 -3.61
CA TYR A 234 -18.48 -18.81 -3.63
C TYR A 234 -17.88 -18.79 -2.23
N LYS A 235 -16.67 -19.33 -2.10
CA LYS A 235 -15.86 -19.20 -0.89
C LYS A 235 -14.77 -18.17 -1.10
N LEU A 236 -14.71 -17.19 -0.23
CA LEU A 236 -13.82 -16.04 -0.33
C LEU A 236 -12.77 -16.06 0.79
N ASN A 237 -11.56 -15.67 0.47
CA ASN A 237 -10.52 -15.34 1.44
C ASN A 237 -9.89 -14.00 1.05
N LYS A 238 -9.77 -13.07 2.01
CA LYS A 238 -9.19 -11.74 1.75
C LYS A 238 -7.68 -11.84 1.58
N LEU A 239 -7.17 -11.19 0.56
CA LEU A 239 -5.74 -11.00 0.33
C LEU A 239 -5.14 -9.95 1.27
N ALA A 240 -3.82 -9.78 1.20
CA ALA A 240 -3.12 -8.70 1.89
C ALA A 240 -3.72 -7.34 1.52
N LYS A 241 -3.86 -6.46 2.52
CA LYS A 241 -4.47 -5.15 2.39
C LYS A 241 -3.54 -4.10 2.97
N ASN A 242 -3.40 -2.97 2.28
CA ASN A 242 -2.64 -1.85 2.79
C ASN A 242 -3.59 -0.87 3.52
N PRO A 243 -3.29 -0.45 4.76
CA PRO A 243 -4.10 0.53 5.49
C PRO A 243 -4.20 1.90 4.81
N ARG A 244 -3.20 2.27 3.99
CA ARG A 244 -3.20 3.53 3.23
C ARG A 244 -4.11 3.50 2.01
N MET A 245 -4.57 2.31 1.60
CA MET A 245 -5.49 2.11 0.48
C MET A 245 -6.66 1.23 0.93
N PRO A 246 -7.48 1.71 1.87
CA PRO A 246 -8.56 0.93 2.47
C PRO A 246 -9.62 0.49 1.47
N GLU A 247 -9.77 1.20 0.37
CA GLU A 247 -10.68 0.91 -0.74
C GLU A 247 -10.19 -0.22 -1.65
N CYS A 248 -8.88 -0.53 -1.63
CA CYS A 248 -8.32 -1.59 -2.47
C CYS A 248 -8.42 -2.93 -1.76
N LEU A 249 -9.31 -3.79 -2.25
CA LEU A 249 -9.57 -5.12 -1.70
C LEU A 249 -9.33 -6.19 -2.76
N GLY A 250 -8.54 -7.21 -2.39
CA GLY A 250 -8.35 -8.42 -3.18
C GLY A 250 -8.94 -9.63 -2.49
N PHE A 251 -9.38 -10.60 -3.28
CA PHE A 251 -9.93 -11.87 -2.78
C PHE A 251 -9.42 -13.05 -3.60
N ASN A 252 -9.04 -14.11 -2.91
CA ASN A 252 -9.06 -15.44 -3.49
C ASN A 252 -10.50 -15.95 -3.47
N MET A 253 -11.02 -16.31 -4.64
CA MET A 253 -12.38 -16.81 -4.77
C MET A 253 -12.36 -18.25 -5.29
N GLN A 254 -12.98 -19.14 -4.55
CA GLN A 254 -13.25 -20.51 -4.98
C GLN A 254 -14.72 -20.63 -5.38
N VAL A 255 -14.98 -21.06 -6.62
CA VAL A 255 -16.30 -21.44 -7.07
C VAL A 255 -16.61 -22.82 -6.54
N CYS A 256 -17.66 -22.95 -5.73
CA CYS A 256 -18.03 -24.18 -5.02
C CYS A 256 -19.28 -24.86 -5.64
N SER A 257 -19.99 -24.19 -6.56
CA SER A 257 -21.18 -24.74 -7.23
C SER A 257 -20.88 -24.99 -8.70
N GLU A 258 -21.24 -26.17 -9.18
CA GLU A 258 -21.19 -26.51 -10.62
C GLU A 258 -22.49 -26.12 -11.36
N ASP A 259 -23.56 -25.86 -10.63
CA ASP A 259 -24.87 -25.54 -11.18
C ASP A 259 -25.07 -24.04 -11.34
N LYS A 260 -24.94 -23.56 -12.58
CA LYS A 260 -25.11 -22.16 -12.93
C LYS A 260 -26.49 -21.57 -12.56
N SER A 261 -27.52 -22.40 -12.49
CA SER A 261 -28.88 -21.95 -12.13
C SER A 261 -29.04 -21.62 -10.65
N LYS A 262 -28.10 -22.07 -9.82
CA LYS A 262 -28.06 -21.84 -8.38
C LYS A 262 -26.99 -20.82 -7.96
N SER A 263 -26.19 -20.32 -8.92
CA SER A 263 -25.16 -19.34 -8.59
C SER A 263 -25.80 -18.00 -8.24
N SER A 264 -25.39 -17.47 -7.11
CA SER A 264 -25.77 -16.12 -6.71
C SER A 264 -25.13 -15.10 -7.66
N GLU A 265 -25.86 -14.06 -8.02
CA GLU A 265 -25.24 -12.92 -8.69
C GLU A 265 -24.23 -12.27 -7.73
N LEU A 266 -22.99 -12.12 -8.19
CA LEU A 266 -22.00 -11.32 -7.52
C LEU A 266 -22.34 -9.85 -7.78
N ASN A 267 -23.28 -9.32 -7.00
CA ASN A 267 -23.54 -7.88 -6.97
C ASN A 267 -22.39 -7.21 -6.22
N SER A 268 -21.27 -7.06 -6.90
CA SER A 268 -20.26 -6.14 -6.42
C SER A 268 -20.72 -4.73 -6.78
N ALA A 269 -21.15 -3.97 -5.81
CA ALA A 269 -21.09 -2.53 -5.92
C ALA A 269 -19.62 -2.13 -6.00
N LEU A 270 -19.00 -2.28 -7.17
CA LEU A 270 -17.76 -1.62 -7.50
C LEU A 270 -18.12 -0.16 -7.71
N HIS A 271 -17.97 0.63 -6.67
CA HIS A 271 -17.97 2.07 -6.74
C HIS A 271 -16.57 2.58 -6.91
#